data_8e27e4bfe24654be94df3358cb273c2e
#
_entry.id   8e27e4bfe24654be94df3358cb273c2e
#
_cell.length_a   1.000
_cell.length_b   1.000
_cell.length_c   1.000
_cell.angle_alpha   90.00
_cell.angle_beta   90.00
_cell.angle_gamma   90.00
#
_symmetry.space_group_name_H-M   'P 1'
#
loop_
_entity.id
_entity.type
_entity.pdbx_description
1 polymer ?
#
loop_
_entity_poly.entity_id
_entity_poly.type
_entity_poly.pdbx_seq_one_letter_code
_entity_poly.pdbx_strand_id
1 'polypeptide(L)'
;MAENRPAMNDVIGRTAALVTASYGPDFERCRLLCETVDRHVTGHSHHYLLVASNDMALFRQLEGPRRSVVDERDLLPGWLRSLPDPLSGFRKRIWLSPRTLPLRGWHVQQLRRIAIASHVREDGLVYCDSDVAFLRPFDCRAIWRGGDLRLFRRDGALARDGLEEQRRWAANAGRVLGLSAPARHDYIATVIAWRRDSAVEMCRHVEAVTGRHWVSAVAAGRQFSECMIYGRYADEVLEGRGHFGTSEELCRVYWSGPIPDDQEFRRFVDEMGPGQVAIGIQSFIGTDVGKIRRLIEA
;
A
#
# COMPACT_ATOMS: atom_id res chain seq x y z
N MET A 1 -11.04 33.60 -10.59
CA MET A 1 -10.84 33.23 -9.18
C MET A 1 -9.46 32.62 -9.06
N ALA A 2 -8.55 33.27 -8.33
CA ALA A 2 -7.16 32.82 -8.22
C ALA A 2 -7.12 31.55 -7.34
N GLU A 3 -6.63 30.44 -7.88
CA GLU A 3 -6.31 29.23 -7.11
C GLU A 3 -5.24 29.60 -6.08
N ASN A 4 -5.64 29.53 -4.81
CA ASN A 4 -4.76 29.71 -3.67
C ASN A 4 -3.86 28.47 -3.56
N ARG A 5 -2.68 28.51 -4.22
CA ARG A 5 -1.63 27.51 -3.98
C ARG A 5 -1.13 27.74 -2.55
N PRO A 6 -1.23 26.74 -1.64
CA PRO A 6 -0.70 26.88 -0.30
C PRO A 6 0.81 27.17 -0.39
N ALA A 7 1.26 28.08 0.46
CA ALA A 7 2.65 28.52 0.50
C ALA A 7 3.59 27.33 0.73
N MET A 8 4.61 27.21 -0.11
CA MET A 8 5.63 26.15 -0.12
C MET A 8 6.51 26.12 1.15
N ASN A 9 6.33 27.09 2.06
CA ASN A 9 7.18 27.28 3.24
C ASN A 9 6.83 26.36 4.45
N ASP A 10 5.64 25.75 4.52
CA ASP A 10 5.23 24.94 5.68
C ASP A 10 5.59 23.45 5.56
N VAL A 11 6.16 23.04 4.42
CA VAL A 11 6.58 21.63 4.16
C VAL A 11 8.07 21.41 4.49
N ILE A 12 8.78 22.50 4.90
CA ILE A 12 10.21 22.44 5.22
C ILE A 12 10.41 21.58 6.47
N GLY A 13 10.98 20.37 6.28
CA GLY A 13 11.35 19.43 7.34
C GLY A 13 10.59 18.12 7.37
N ARG A 14 9.47 17.96 6.65
CA ARG A 14 8.77 16.67 6.60
C ARG A 14 9.44 15.71 5.64
N THR A 15 9.69 14.49 6.12
CA THR A 15 10.32 13.43 5.35
C THR A 15 9.29 12.42 4.84
N ALA A 16 9.56 11.82 3.69
CA ALA A 16 8.72 10.75 3.14
C ALA A 16 9.59 9.58 2.67
N ALA A 17 9.10 8.36 2.86
CA ALA A 17 9.66 7.15 2.27
C ALA A 17 8.68 6.51 1.30
N LEU A 18 9.21 5.80 0.30
CA LEU A 18 8.45 4.84 -0.49
C LEU A 18 8.46 3.48 0.18
N VAL A 19 7.35 2.76 0.11
CA VAL A 19 7.21 1.41 0.66
C VAL A 19 6.51 0.53 -0.36
N THR A 20 7.17 -0.57 -0.73
CA THR A 20 6.62 -1.57 -1.65
C THR A 20 6.72 -2.94 -1.02
N ALA A 21 5.59 -3.64 -0.87
CA ALA A 21 5.59 -5.04 -0.50
C ALA A 21 5.54 -5.90 -1.77
N SER A 22 6.43 -6.89 -1.87
CA SER A 22 6.54 -7.75 -3.05
C SER A 22 6.87 -9.20 -2.70
N TYR A 23 6.97 -10.06 -3.71
CA TYR A 23 7.31 -11.47 -3.57
C TYR A 23 7.97 -11.99 -4.86
N GLY A 24 8.62 -13.16 -4.81
CA GLY A 24 9.44 -13.68 -5.90
C GLY A 24 8.82 -13.62 -7.30
N PRO A 25 7.58 -14.12 -7.53
CA PRO A 25 6.92 -14.06 -8.84
C PRO A 25 6.75 -12.65 -9.42
N ASP A 26 6.67 -11.62 -8.58
CA ASP A 26 6.53 -10.22 -9.01
C ASP A 26 7.88 -9.47 -9.12
N PHE A 27 9.01 -10.18 -9.04
CA PHE A 27 10.33 -9.56 -9.05
C PHE A 27 10.56 -8.65 -10.26
N GLU A 28 10.24 -9.08 -11.47
CA GLU A 28 10.42 -8.30 -12.70
C GLU A 28 9.52 -7.05 -12.72
N ARG A 29 8.31 -7.14 -12.17
CA ARG A 29 7.40 -6.01 -12.00
C ARG A 29 7.97 -5.01 -11.00
N CYS A 30 8.46 -5.51 -9.86
CA CYS A 30 9.11 -4.69 -8.85
C CYS A 30 10.38 -4.02 -9.39
N ARG A 31 11.14 -4.70 -10.25
CA ARG A 31 12.30 -4.11 -10.95
C ARG A 31 11.87 -2.95 -11.83
N LEU A 32 10.82 -3.12 -12.64
CA LEU A 32 10.26 -2.05 -13.48
C LEU A 32 9.77 -0.88 -12.62
N LEU A 33 9.07 -1.16 -11.50
CA LEU A 33 8.69 -0.13 -10.55
C LEU A 33 9.93 0.65 -10.06
N CYS A 34 10.99 -0.05 -9.62
CA CYS A 34 12.21 0.58 -9.12
C CYS A 34 12.86 1.48 -10.17
N GLU A 35 12.94 1.04 -11.43
CA GLU A 35 13.49 1.83 -12.54
C GLU A 35 12.65 3.10 -12.82
N THR A 36 11.32 2.96 -12.78
CA THR A 36 10.43 4.11 -12.99
C THR A 36 10.40 5.06 -11.78
N VAL A 37 10.56 4.55 -10.57
CA VAL A 37 10.78 5.37 -9.36
C VAL A 37 12.06 6.18 -9.49
N ASP A 38 13.17 5.57 -9.88
CA ASP A 38 14.45 6.27 -10.03
C ASP A 38 14.40 7.38 -11.08
N ARG A 39 13.53 7.22 -12.11
CA ARG A 39 13.36 8.18 -13.21
C ARG A 39 12.37 9.31 -12.88
N HIS A 40 11.28 9.01 -12.19
CA HIS A 40 10.13 9.90 -12.08
C HIS A 40 9.81 10.38 -10.66
N VAL A 41 10.32 9.72 -9.62
CA VAL A 41 9.93 10.03 -8.24
C VAL A 41 11.04 10.74 -7.49
N THR A 42 10.69 11.88 -6.90
CA THR A 42 11.60 12.71 -6.10
C THR A 42 11.03 12.97 -4.70
N GLY A 43 11.78 13.65 -3.84
CA GLY A 43 11.30 14.08 -2.52
C GLY A 43 11.16 12.96 -1.47
N HIS A 44 11.49 11.70 -1.81
CA HIS A 44 11.60 10.62 -0.84
C HIS A 44 13.04 10.49 -0.34
N SER A 45 13.20 10.12 0.94
CA SER A 45 14.50 9.84 1.56
C SER A 45 14.99 8.43 1.21
N HIS A 46 14.07 7.46 1.24
CA HIS A 46 14.37 6.05 1.07
C HIS A 46 13.21 5.28 0.43
N HIS A 47 13.51 4.15 -0.21
CA HIS A 47 12.54 3.19 -0.74
C HIS A 47 12.76 1.83 -0.07
N TYR A 48 11.77 1.36 0.69
CA TYR A 48 11.80 0.08 1.39
C TYR A 48 11.03 -1.00 0.61
N LEU A 49 11.72 -2.09 0.24
CA LEU A 49 11.13 -3.25 -0.40
C LEU A 49 10.89 -4.33 0.65
N LEU A 50 9.64 -4.64 0.96
CA LEU A 50 9.28 -5.59 2.02
C LEU A 50 9.01 -6.95 1.42
N VAL A 51 9.82 -7.95 1.74
CA VAL A 51 9.74 -9.28 1.13
C VAL A 51 9.76 -10.40 2.16
N ALA A 52 9.36 -11.60 1.74
CA ALA A 52 9.53 -12.79 2.54
C ALA A 52 11.01 -13.19 2.60
N SER A 53 11.42 -13.82 3.70
CA SER A 53 12.83 -14.20 3.93
C SER A 53 13.45 -15.03 2.81
N ASN A 54 12.67 -15.88 2.17
CA ASN A 54 13.14 -16.70 1.04
C ASN A 54 13.38 -15.90 -0.24
N ASP A 55 12.83 -14.70 -0.34
CA ASP A 55 12.97 -13.84 -1.52
C ASP A 55 14.09 -12.79 -1.35
N MET A 56 14.67 -12.67 -0.15
CA MET A 56 15.72 -11.70 0.17
C MET A 56 16.87 -11.71 -0.82
N ALA A 57 17.44 -12.89 -1.12
CA ALA A 57 18.59 -13.02 -2.03
C ALA A 57 18.27 -12.51 -3.44
N LEU A 58 17.05 -12.74 -3.91
CA LEU A 58 16.56 -12.28 -5.21
C LEU A 58 16.42 -10.75 -5.22
N PHE A 59 15.73 -10.20 -4.21
CA PHE A 59 15.41 -8.77 -4.18
C PHE A 59 16.60 -7.86 -3.84
N ARG A 60 17.65 -8.37 -3.17
CA ARG A 60 18.91 -7.63 -2.94
C ARG A 60 19.55 -7.08 -4.20
N GLN A 61 19.27 -7.66 -5.37
CA GLN A 61 19.70 -7.13 -6.66
C GLN A 61 19.11 -5.74 -6.99
N LEU A 62 18.02 -5.35 -6.28
CA LEU A 62 17.38 -4.05 -6.44
C LEU A 62 17.87 -3.01 -5.42
N GLU A 63 18.73 -3.37 -4.48
CA GLU A 63 19.28 -2.45 -3.49
C GLU A 63 20.13 -1.35 -4.14
N GLY A 64 20.16 -0.21 -3.48
CA GLY A 64 20.92 0.96 -3.93
C GLY A 64 21.08 1.99 -2.81
N PRO A 65 21.73 3.12 -3.06
CA PRO A 65 22.03 4.12 -2.02
C PRO A 65 20.76 4.62 -1.25
N ARG A 66 19.62 4.61 -1.91
CA ARG A 66 18.33 5.03 -1.34
C ARG A 66 17.26 3.92 -1.41
N ARG A 67 17.68 2.64 -1.47
CA ARG A 67 16.75 1.52 -1.52
C ARG A 67 17.30 0.34 -0.74
N SER A 68 16.50 -0.20 0.16
CA SER A 68 16.84 -1.37 0.97
C SER A 68 15.74 -2.42 0.89
N VAL A 69 16.16 -3.67 0.97
CA VAL A 69 15.26 -4.83 1.08
C VAL A 69 15.13 -5.20 2.55
N VAL A 70 13.88 -5.31 3.02
CA VAL A 70 13.55 -5.58 4.43
C VAL A 70 12.95 -6.97 4.54
N ASP A 71 13.53 -7.80 5.40
CA ASP A 71 13.02 -9.15 5.69
C ASP A 71 11.75 -9.06 6.55
N GLU A 72 10.72 -9.83 6.18
CA GLU A 72 9.49 -9.91 6.98
C GLU A 72 9.72 -10.31 8.45
N ARG A 73 10.82 -11.04 8.75
CA ARG A 73 11.17 -11.45 10.11
C ARG A 73 11.59 -10.30 11.01
N ASP A 74 12.08 -9.22 10.40
CA ASP A 74 12.42 -8.00 11.14
C ASP A 74 11.16 -7.18 11.48
N LEU A 75 10.08 -7.39 10.70
CA LEU A 75 8.84 -6.63 10.82
C LEU A 75 7.76 -7.34 11.64
N LEU A 76 7.66 -8.66 11.50
CA LEU A 76 6.55 -9.44 12.02
C LEU A 76 6.96 -10.25 13.25
N PRO A 77 6.03 -10.53 14.18
CA PRO A 77 6.35 -11.27 15.39
C PRO A 77 6.88 -12.67 15.09
N GLY A 78 7.91 -13.11 15.81
CA GLY A 78 8.57 -14.41 15.62
C GLY A 78 7.67 -15.65 15.81
N TRP A 79 6.48 -15.48 16.40
CA TRP A 79 5.48 -16.54 16.49
C TRP A 79 4.66 -16.74 15.20
N LEU A 80 4.72 -15.81 14.21
CA LEU A 80 4.12 -15.95 12.89
C LEU A 80 5.19 -16.50 11.92
N ARG A 81 5.12 -17.79 11.62
CA ARG A 81 6.17 -18.49 10.85
C ARG A 81 5.71 -18.85 9.45
N SER A 82 6.56 -18.53 8.49
CA SER A 82 6.38 -18.86 7.08
C SER A 82 6.88 -20.28 6.79
N LEU A 83 6.03 -21.10 6.18
CA LEU A 83 6.34 -22.48 5.77
C LEU A 83 5.91 -22.70 4.31
N PRO A 84 6.53 -23.65 3.59
CA PRO A 84 6.01 -24.11 2.30
C PRO A 84 4.59 -24.67 2.48
N ASP A 85 3.65 -24.27 1.60
CA ASP A 85 2.25 -24.73 1.66
C ASP A 85 2.07 -26.09 0.95
N PRO A 86 1.84 -27.20 1.69
CA PRO A 86 1.67 -28.52 1.09
C PRO A 86 0.47 -28.59 0.14
N LEU A 87 -0.61 -27.82 0.42
CA LEU A 87 -1.82 -27.81 -0.40
C LEU A 87 -1.59 -27.17 -1.78
N SER A 88 -0.53 -26.40 -1.93
CA SER A 88 -0.12 -25.84 -3.22
C SER A 88 0.96 -26.66 -3.94
N GLY A 89 1.27 -27.87 -3.43
CA GLY A 89 2.43 -28.64 -3.89
C GLY A 89 3.76 -27.90 -3.61
N PHE A 90 3.83 -27.23 -2.49
CA PHE A 90 4.99 -26.42 -2.03
C PHE A 90 5.36 -25.21 -2.92
N ARG A 91 4.52 -24.87 -3.89
CA ARG A 91 4.73 -23.73 -4.80
C ARG A 91 4.43 -22.37 -4.15
N LYS A 92 3.59 -22.34 -3.12
CA LYS A 92 3.21 -21.15 -2.36
C LYS A 92 3.67 -21.28 -0.92
N ARG A 93 3.60 -20.18 -0.19
CA ARG A 93 3.87 -20.18 1.25
C ARG A 93 2.59 -19.95 2.04
N ILE A 94 2.62 -20.47 3.28
CA ILE A 94 1.58 -20.28 4.29
C ILE A 94 2.25 -19.82 5.57
N TRP A 95 1.62 -18.89 6.28
CA TRP A 95 2.10 -18.42 7.57
C TRP A 95 1.21 -19.01 8.66
N LEU A 96 1.85 -19.74 9.58
CA LEU A 96 1.20 -20.42 10.68
C LEU A 96 1.56 -19.76 12.01
N SER A 97 0.61 -19.77 12.93
CA SER A 97 0.72 -19.18 14.26
C SER A 97 -0.27 -19.83 15.23
N PRO A 98 0.05 -19.97 16.53
CA PRO A 98 -0.94 -20.35 17.53
C PRO A 98 -1.94 -19.23 17.86
N ARG A 99 -1.75 -18.01 17.29
CA ARG A 99 -2.53 -16.80 17.61
C ARG A 99 -3.39 -16.28 16.46
N THR A 100 -3.28 -16.85 15.28
CA THR A 100 -4.03 -16.46 14.08
C THR A 100 -4.49 -17.69 13.30
N LEU A 101 -5.49 -17.52 12.45
CA LEU A 101 -5.76 -18.49 11.40
C LEU A 101 -4.57 -18.56 10.43
N PRO A 102 -4.40 -19.66 9.67
CA PRO A 102 -3.39 -19.74 8.63
C PRO A 102 -3.52 -18.58 7.64
N LEU A 103 -2.44 -17.82 7.41
CA LEU A 103 -2.42 -16.67 6.52
C LEU A 103 -1.73 -17.02 5.20
N ARG A 104 -2.12 -16.33 4.13
CA ARG A 104 -1.52 -16.43 2.81
C ARG A 104 -0.77 -15.14 2.48
N GLY A 105 0.01 -15.14 1.39
CA GLY A 105 0.89 -14.03 1.01
C GLY A 105 0.21 -12.66 1.02
N TRP A 106 -1.00 -12.54 0.45
CA TRP A 106 -1.75 -11.29 0.42
C TRP A 106 -2.08 -10.72 1.82
N HIS A 107 -2.42 -11.59 2.79
CA HIS A 107 -2.67 -11.15 4.16
C HIS A 107 -1.38 -10.65 4.83
N VAL A 108 -0.27 -11.37 4.62
CA VAL A 108 1.01 -11.03 5.24
C VAL A 108 1.62 -9.78 4.62
N GLN A 109 1.42 -9.55 3.33
CA GLN A 109 1.79 -8.32 2.65
C GLN A 109 1.20 -7.09 3.35
N GLN A 110 -0.08 -7.12 3.68
CA GLN A 110 -0.76 -6.05 4.42
C GLN A 110 -0.18 -5.84 5.82
N LEU A 111 0.10 -6.94 6.55
CA LEU A 111 0.72 -6.86 7.87
C LEU A 111 2.12 -6.24 7.81
N ARG A 112 2.94 -6.55 6.80
CA ARG A 112 4.25 -5.92 6.58
C ARG A 112 4.10 -4.42 6.33
N ARG A 113 3.09 -4.00 5.53
CA ARG A 113 2.81 -2.58 5.25
C ARG A 113 2.45 -1.81 6.52
N ILE A 114 1.71 -2.40 7.45
CA ILE A 114 1.44 -1.78 8.74
C ILE A 114 2.73 -1.76 9.60
N ALA A 115 3.43 -2.88 9.69
CA ALA A 115 4.55 -3.07 10.60
C ALA A 115 5.74 -2.13 10.32
N ILE A 116 6.01 -1.82 9.04
CA ILE A 116 7.15 -0.98 8.64
C ILE A 116 7.13 0.39 9.32
N ALA A 117 5.96 0.93 9.65
CA ALA A 117 5.84 2.21 10.33
C ALA A 117 6.62 2.28 11.66
N SER A 118 6.80 1.17 12.35
CA SER A 118 7.58 1.09 13.59
C SER A 118 9.10 0.96 13.36
N HIS A 119 9.55 0.77 12.12
CA HIS A 119 10.95 0.46 11.77
C HIS A 119 11.64 1.60 11.01
N VAL A 120 10.89 2.58 10.56
CA VAL A 120 11.41 3.72 9.79
C VAL A 120 11.27 5.02 10.58
N ARG A 121 11.94 6.07 10.11
CA ARG A 121 11.98 7.36 10.81
C ARG A 121 11.21 8.45 10.08
N GLU A 122 10.93 8.26 8.82
CA GLU A 122 10.24 9.21 7.97
C GLU A 122 8.83 9.52 8.48
N ASP A 123 8.39 10.76 8.32
CA ASP A 123 7.09 11.23 8.82
C ASP A 123 5.91 10.67 8.00
N GLY A 124 6.11 10.54 6.70
CA GLY A 124 5.13 10.02 5.74
C GLY A 124 5.63 8.79 5.00
N LEU A 125 4.74 7.85 4.78
CA LEU A 125 4.99 6.61 4.05
C LEU A 125 4.10 6.59 2.80
N VAL A 126 4.71 6.60 1.63
CA VAL A 126 4.00 6.43 0.35
C VAL A 126 4.07 4.96 -0.04
N TYR A 127 2.94 4.29 0.00
CA TYR A 127 2.83 2.90 -0.43
C TYR A 127 2.52 2.82 -1.91
N CYS A 128 3.22 1.97 -2.61
CA CYS A 128 2.92 1.58 -3.99
C CYS A 128 3.10 0.06 -4.14
N ASP A 129 2.22 -0.56 -4.93
CA ASP A 129 2.29 -1.99 -5.19
C ASP A 129 3.39 -2.30 -6.22
N SER A 130 3.92 -3.52 -6.22
CA SER A 130 5.04 -3.92 -7.09
C SER A 130 4.70 -3.95 -8.58
N ASP A 131 3.42 -3.90 -8.94
CA ASP A 131 2.91 -3.89 -10.31
C ASP A 131 2.53 -2.49 -10.83
N VAL A 132 3.07 -1.46 -10.18
CA VAL A 132 2.95 -0.04 -10.55
C VAL A 132 4.17 0.39 -11.38
N ALA A 133 3.94 1.29 -12.35
CA ALA A 133 4.99 2.03 -13.06
C ALA A 133 4.67 3.53 -13.05
N PHE A 134 5.63 4.35 -12.60
CA PHE A 134 5.50 5.80 -12.65
C PHE A 134 5.83 6.28 -14.07
N LEU A 135 4.94 7.08 -14.66
CA LEU A 135 5.07 7.61 -16.01
C LEU A 135 5.22 9.13 -16.05
N ARG A 136 4.90 9.81 -14.97
CA ARG A 136 4.98 11.26 -14.85
C ARG A 136 5.73 11.64 -13.57
N PRO A 137 6.37 12.83 -13.53
CA PRO A 137 7.06 13.31 -12.34
C PRO A 137 6.15 13.32 -11.12
N PHE A 138 6.64 12.76 -10.02
CA PHE A 138 5.96 12.76 -8.73
C PHE A 138 6.94 13.17 -7.62
N ASP A 139 6.60 14.23 -6.89
CA ASP A 139 7.34 14.65 -5.70
C ASP A 139 6.60 14.16 -4.46
N CYS A 140 7.23 13.27 -3.69
CA CYS A 140 6.64 12.72 -2.47
C CYS A 140 6.30 13.81 -1.43
N ARG A 141 6.87 15.00 -1.52
CA ARG A 141 6.49 16.12 -0.65
C ARG A 141 5.09 16.65 -0.94
N ALA A 142 4.55 16.40 -2.14
CA ALA A 142 3.19 16.79 -2.51
C ALA A 142 2.09 16.03 -1.74
N ILE A 143 2.45 14.97 -0.98
CA ILE A 143 1.49 14.31 -0.08
C ILE A 143 1.13 15.16 1.14
N TRP A 144 1.86 16.25 1.40
CA TRP A 144 1.65 17.13 2.53
C TRP A 144 0.96 18.44 2.12
N ARG A 145 0.07 18.92 2.97
CA ARG A 145 -0.48 20.29 2.96
C ARG A 145 -0.30 20.89 4.36
N GLY A 146 0.71 21.75 4.53
CA GLY A 146 1.11 22.16 5.87
C GLY A 146 1.48 20.96 6.75
N GLY A 147 0.85 20.86 7.91
CA GLY A 147 1.05 19.73 8.84
C GLY A 147 0.25 18.47 8.52
N ASP A 148 -0.69 18.52 7.57
CA ASP A 148 -1.62 17.43 7.27
C ASP A 148 -1.14 16.58 6.10
N LEU A 149 -1.31 15.28 6.22
CA LEU A 149 -0.97 14.32 5.18
C LEU A 149 -2.21 13.87 4.40
N ARG A 150 -2.04 13.64 3.11
CA ARG A 150 -3.06 13.13 2.20
C ARG A 150 -3.65 11.80 2.69
N LEU A 151 -4.97 11.77 2.90
CA LEU A 151 -5.75 10.56 3.12
C LEU A 151 -6.63 10.30 1.89
N PHE A 152 -6.36 9.21 1.18
CA PHE A 152 -7.26 8.80 0.11
C PHE A 152 -8.60 8.35 0.71
N ARG A 153 -9.72 8.90 0.19
CA ARG A 153 -11.06 8.59 0.65
C ARG A 153 -12.08 8.81 -0.45
N ARG A 154 -12.82 7.77 -0.80
CA ARG A 154 -14.01 7.87 -1.67
C ARG A 154 -15.26 7.99 -0.80
N ASP A 155 -15.79 9.19 -0.73
CA ASP A 155 -16.94 9.51 0.12
C ASP A 155 -18.19 8.72 -0.28
N GLY A 156 -18.82 8.08 0.71
CA GLY A 156 -20.07 7.33 0.53
C GLY A 156 -19.96 6.10 -0.39
N ALA A 157 -18.77 5.69 -0.79
CA ALA A 157 -18.59 4.63 -1.78
C ALA A 157 -19.17 3.29 -1.32
N LEU A 158 -19.08 2.96 -0.03
CA LEU A 158 -19.58 1.69 0.50
C LEU A 158 -21.10 1.53 0.51
N ALA A 159 -21.84 2.59 0.22
CA ALA A 159 -23.29 2.53 0.00
C ALA A 159 -23.66 2.00 -1.39
N ARG A 160 -22.69 1.91 -2.33
CA ARG A 160 -22.91 1.44 -3.71
C ARG A 160 -22.94 -0.09 -3.77
N ASP A 161 -23.67 -0.64 -4.74
CA ASP A 161 -23.66 -2.08 -5.02
C ASP A 161 -22.31 -2.56 -5.51
N GLY A 162 -22.06 -3.86 -5.42
CA GLY A 162 -20.83 -4.49 -5.92
C GLY A 162 -19.59 -4.35 -5.04
N LEU A 163 -19.72 -3.76 -3.83
CA LEU A 163 -18.60 -3.55 -2.89
C LEU A 163 -18.73 -4.41 -1.61
N GLU A 164 -19.26 -5.64 -1.74
CA GLU A 164 -19.48 -6.54 -0.60
C GLU A 164 -18.18 -6.92 0.11
N GLU A 165 -17.11 -7.11 -0.64
CA GLU A 165 -15.80 -7.46 -0.08
C GLU A 165 -15.22 -6.30 0.71
N GLN A 166 -15.28 -5.09 0.16
CA GLN A 166 -14.84 -3.86 0.83
C GLN A 166 -15.66 -3.61 2.12
N ARG A 167 -16.96 -3.89 2.11
CA ARG A 167 -17.79 -3.80 3.32
C ARG A 167 -17.37 -4.80 4.39
N ARG A 168 -16.98 -6.04 4.02
CA ARG A 168 -16.44 -7.03 4.98
C ARG A 168 -15.12 -6.57 5.58
N TRP A 169 -14.22 -6.02 4.76
CA TRP A 169 -12.95 -5.44 5.25
C TRP A 169 -13.20 -4.25 6.18
N ALA A 170 -14.13 -3.39 5.82
CA ALA A 170 -14.52 -2.24 6.63
C ALA A 170 -15.18 -2.65 7.96
N ALA A 171 -15.98 -3.73 7.96
CA ALA A 171 -16.54 -4.30 9.19
C ALA A 171 -15.44 -4.86 10.12
N ASN A 172 -14.44 -5.56 9.56
CA ASN A 172 -13.27 -5.99 10.32
C ASN A 172 -12.51 -4.79 10.91
N ALA A 173 -12.29 -3.73 10.12
CA ALA A 173 -11.67 -2.50 10.60
C ALA A 173 -12.44 -1.92 11.79
N GLY A 174 -13.78 -1.82 11.68
CA GLY A 174 -14.62 -1.37 12.81
C GLY A 174 -14.43 -2.23 14.07
N ARG A 175 -14.43 -3.55 13.92
CA ARG A 175 -14.24 -4.47 15.04
C ARG A 175 -12.90 -4.28 15.76
N VAL A 176 -11.78 -4.12 15.02
CA VAL A 176 -10.46 -3.98 15.64
C VAL A 176 -10.21 -2.57 16.19
N LEU A 177 -10.95 -1.59 15.71
CA LEU A 177 -10.87 -0.19 16.17
C LEU A 177 -11.92 0.15 17.24
N GLY A 178 -12.82 -0.78 17.59
CA GLY A 178 -13.89 -0.53 18.56
C GLY A 178 -14.99 0.40 18.03
N LEU A 179 -15.17 0.49 16.72
CA LEU A 179 -16.17 1.35 16.08
C LEU A 179 -17.47 0.58 15.86
N SER A 180 -18.58 1.08 16.37
CA SER A 180 -19.90 0.48 16.21
C SER A 180 -20.63 0.93 14.94
N ALA A 181 -20.32 2.13 14.43
CA ALA A 181 -20.93 2.65 13.23
C ALA A 181 -20.46 1.91 11.97
N PRO A 182 -21.35 1.60 11.01
CA PRO A 182 -20.95 1.04 9.74
C PRO A 182 -20.10 2.03 8.96
N ALA A 183 -19.07 1.53 8.28
CA ALA A 183 -18.22 2.36 7.43
C ALA A 183 -19.01 2.90 6.23
N ARG A 184 -18.75 4.13 5.86
CA ARG A 184 -19.37 4.81 4.71
C ARG A 184 -18.41 4.95 3.53
N HIS A 185 -17.12 5.10 3.82
CA HIS A 185 -16.10 5.50 2.86
C HIS A 185 -15.19 4.33 2.49
N ASP A 186 -14.67 4.37 1.28
CA ASP A 186 -13.63 3.46 0.82
C ASP A 186 -12.27 4.19 0.85
N TYR A 187 -11.24 3.51 1.36
CA TYR A 187 -9.88 4.05 1.52
C TYR A 187 -8.83 3.30 0.69
N ILE A 188 -9.28 2.44 -0.24
CA ILE A 188 -8.38 1.57 -1.00
C ILE A 188 -7.97 2.24 -2.30
N ALA A 189 -6.67 2.44 -2.47
CA ALA A 189 -6.05 2.81 -3.73
C ALA A 189 -4.63 2.23 -3.79
N THR A 190 -4.07 2.16 -4.99
CA THR A 190 -2.78 1.49 -5.26
C THR A 190 -1.59 2.35 -4.82
N VAL A 191 -1.69 3.68 -4.97
CA VAL A 191 -0.68 4.63 -4.45
C VAL A 191 -1.34 5.48 -3.38
N ILE A 192 -0.94 5.25 -2.13
CA ILE A 192 -1.53 5.89 -0.94
C ILE A 192 -0.44 6.42 -0.01
N ALA A 193 -0.83 7.30 0.90
CA ALA A 193 0.08 7.85 1.89
C ALA A 193 -0.47 7.68 3.31
N TRP A 194 0.41 7.32 4.26
CA TRP A 194 0.10 7.21 5.67
C TRP A 194 1.09 8.02 6.51
N ARG A 195 0.61 8.63 7.57
CA ARG A 195 1.48 9.17 8.63
C ARG A 195 2.07 8.02 9.42
N ARG A 196 3.39 8.04 9.60
CA ARG A 196 4.09 7.02 10.37
C ARG A 196 3.61 6.96 11.83
N ASP A 197 3.53 8.12 12.49
CA ASP A 197 3.07 8.24 13.87
C ASP A 197 1.64 7.68 14.04
N SER A 198 0.72 8.09 13.17
CA SER A 198 -0.67 7.60 13.18
C SER A 198 -0.75 6.08 12.94
N ALA A 199 0.09 5.51 12.06
CA ALA A 199 0.13 4.07 11.85
C ALA A 199 0.65 3.30 13.07
N VAL A 200 1.66 3.83 13.76
CA VAL A 200 2.17 3.26 15.02
C VAL A 200 1.13 3.35 16.14
N GLU A 201 0.46 4.49 16.27
CA GLU A 201 -0.59 4.68 17.27
C GLU A 201 -1.83 3.83 16.98
N MET A 202 -2.19 3.62 15.72
CA MET A 202 -3.24 2.70 15.31
C MET A 202 -2.98 1.28 15.83
N CYS A 203 -1.75 0.78 15.74
CA CYS A 203 -1.41 -0.54 16.28
C CYS A 203 -1.64 -0.60 17.80
N ARG A 204 -1.22 0.42 18.55
CA ARG A 204 -1.44 0.52 19.99
C ARG A 204 -2.92 0.62 20.35
N HIS A 205 -3.68 1.39 19.57
CA HIS A 205 -5.12 1.51 19.72
C HIS A 205 -5.81 0.15 19.53
N VAL A 206 -5.46 -0.58 18.48
CA VAL A 206 -5.98 -1.95 18.22
C VAL A 206 -5.67 -2.88 19.41
N GLU A 207 -4.47 -2.81 19.98
CA GLU A 207 -4.09 -3.61 21.15
C GLU A 207 -4.89 -3.22 22.39
N ALA A 208 -5.09 -1.93 22.62
CA ALA A 208 -5.88 -1.42 23.74
C ALA A 208 -7.36 -1.85 23.64
N VAL A 209 -7.96 -1.75 22.45
CA VAL A 209 -9.36 -2.13 22.21
C VAL A 209 -9.57 -3.64 22.33
N THR A 210 -8.64 -4.42 21.81
CA THR A 210 -8.85 -5.88 21.65
C THR A 210 -8.23 -6.72 22.76
N GLY A 211 -7.33 -6.17 23.58
CA GLY A 211 -6.53 -6.90 24.56
C GLY A 211 -5.55 -7.88 23.93
N ARG A 212 -5.24 -7.77 22.63
CA ARG A 212 -4.43 -8.72 21.87
C ARG A 212 -3.37 -7.96 21.08
N HIS A 213 -2.23 -8.61 20.81
CA HIS A 213 -1.25 -8.08 19.87
C HIS A 213 -1.91 -7.73 18.55
N TRP A 214 -1.62 -6.55 17.98
CA TRP A 214 -2.32 -6.00 16.81
C TRP A 214 -2.35 -6.97 15.60
N VAL A 215 -1.25 -7.68 15.31
CA VAL A 215 -1.22 -8.71 14.24
C VAL A 215 -2.27 -9.79 14.49
N SER A 216 -2.38 -10.25 15.73
CA SER A 216 -3.35 -11.27 16.12
C SER A 216 -4.79 -10.76 16.04
N ALA A 217 -5.01 -9.50 16.41
CA ALA A 217 -6.32 -8.87 16.36
C ALA A 217 -6.81 -8.65 14.92
N VAL A 218 -5.95 -8.09 14.07
CA VAL A 218 -6.23 -7.84 12.64
C VAL A 218 -6.48 -9.16 11.90
N ALA A 219 -5.61 -10.14 12.11
CA ALA A 219 -5.65 -11.44 11.43
C ALA A 219 -6.54 -12.48 12.13
N ALA A 220 -7.39 -12.09 13.09
CA ALA A 220 -8.35 -12.99 13.72
C ALA A 220 -9.36 -13.57 12.71
N GLY A 221 -9.61 -12.88 11.60
CA GLY A 221 -10.31 -13.34 10.41
C GLY A 221 -9.43 -13.17 9.19
N ARG A 222 -9.88 -13.69 8.04
CA ARG A 222 -9.19 -13.54 6.74
C ARG A 222 -9.74 -12.36 5.91
N GLN A 223 -10.72 -11.65 6.43
CA GLN A 223 -11.41 -10.55 5.75
C GLN A 223 -10.95 -9.24 6.35
N PHE A 224 -9.77 -8.75 5.94
CA PHE A 224 -9.26 -7.45 6.38
C PHE A 224 -8.53 -6.72 5.25
N SER A 225 -8.48 -5.40 5.35
CA SER A 225 -7.66 -4.53 4.52
C SER A 225 -6.97 -3.51 5.43
N GLU A 226 -5.66 -3.39 5.27
CA GLU A 226 -4.85 -2.41 5.99
C GLU A 226 -5.27 -0.98 5.64
N CYS A 227 -5.67 -0.75 4.38
CA CYS A 227 -6.17 0.55 3.92
C CYS A 227 -7.45 0.93 4.65
N MET A 228 -8.39 -0.03 4.82
CA MET A 228 -9.62 0.20 5.56
C MET A 228 -9.36 0.43 7.04
N ILE A 229 -8.39 -0.27 7.64
CA ILE A 229 -8.06 -0.09 9.07
C ILE A 229 -7.44 1.28 9.28
N TYR A 230 -6.41 1.64 8.48
CA TYR A 230 -5.77 2.94 8.61
C TYR A 230 -6.73 4.09 8.27
N GLY A 231 -7.47 3.98 7.18
CA GLY A 231 -8.41 5.02 6.75
C GLY A 231 -9.48 5.30 7.80
N ARG A 232 -10.12 4.26 8.34
CA ARG A 232 -11.10 4.43 9.42
C ARG A 232 -10.48 4.95 10.71
N TYR A 233 -9.24 4.53 11.04
CA TYR A 233 -8.53 5.06 12.19
C TYR A 233 -8.29 6.56 12.05
N ALA A 234 -7.75 6.99 10.91
CA ALA A 234 -7.46 8.40 10.65
C ALA A 234 -8.73 9.27 10.61
N ASP A 235 -9.79 8.77 10.00
CA ASP A 235 -11.02 9.51 9.76
C ASP A 235 -11.96 9.49 10.99
N GLU A 236 -12.17 8.31 11.59
CA GLU A 236 -13.19 8.12 12.63
C GLU A 236 -12.63 8.13 14.06
N VAL A 237 -11.37 7.65 14.30
CA VAL A 237 -10.75 7.67 15.62
C VAL A 237 -9.97 8.96 15.85
N LEU A 238 -9.19 9.40 14.87
CA LEU A 238 -8.46 10.67 14.94
C LEU A 238 -9.31 11.87 14.52
N GLU A 239 -10.55 11.67 14.03
CA GLU A 239 -11.43 12.73 13.53
C GLU A 239 -10.76 13.59 12.44
N GLY A 240 -9.98 12.94 11.58
CA GLY A 240 -9.22 13.58 10.51
C GLY A 240 -7.98 14.37 10.96
N ARG A 241 -7.64 14.42 12.23
CA ARG A 241 -6.50 15.18 12.74
C ARG A 241 -5.19 14.74 12.07
N GLY A 242 -4.45 15.72 11.52
CA GLY A 242 -3.21 15.49 10.80
C GLY A 242 -3.39 14.90 9.40
N HIS A 243 -4.63 14.92 8.86
CA HIS A 243 -4.93 14.40 7.53
C HIS A 243 -5.86 15.35 6.76
N PHE A 244 -5.69 15.39 5.43
CA PHE A 244 -6.68 15.97 4.54
C PHE A 244 -7.23 14.89 3.59
N GLY A 245 -8.55 14.78 3.51
CA GLY A 245 -9.25 13.82 2.65
C GLY A 245 -9.21 14.23 1.17
N THR A 246 -9.04 13.27 0.28
CA THR A 246 -9.15 13.46 -1.17
C THR A 246 -9.56 12.17 -1.86
N SER A 247 -10.39 12.27 -2.88
CA SER A 247 -10.79 11.14 -3.75
C SER A 247 -9.94 11.03 -5.01
N GLU A 248 -8.98 11.93 -5.20
CA GLU A 248 -8.09 11.90 -6.36
C GLU A 248 -7.13 10.71 -6.27
N GLU A 249 -7.10 9.89 -7.31
CA GLU A 249 -6.19 8.75 -7.42
C GLU A 249 -4.88 9.15 -8.10
N LEU A 250 -3.75 8.78 -7.50
CA LEU A 250 -2.43 9.00 -8.08
C LEU A 250 -2.06 7.97 -9.15
N CYS A 251 -2.75 6.83 -9.18
CA CYS A 251 -2.47 5.72 -10.07
C CYS A 251 -3.74 5.32 -10.84
N ARG A 252 -3.63 5.21 -12.16
CA ARG A 252 -4.66 4.57 -12.98
C ARG A 252 -4.43 3.07 -12.98
N VAL A 253 -5.42 2.27 -12.59
CA VAL A 253 -5.24 0.82 -12.42
C VAL A 253 -6.13 0.04 -13.39
N TYR A 254 -5.52 -0.93 -14.06
CA TYR A 254 -6.21 -1.96 -14.82
C TYR A 254 -6.53 -3.13 -13.89
N TRP A 255 -7.73 -3.08 -13.29
CA TRP A 255 -8.14 -3.99 -12.22
C TRP A 255 -8.49 -5.39 -12.69
N SER A 256 -9.11 -5.52 -13.86
CA SER A 256 -9.59 -6.80 -14.37
C SER A 256 -9.83 -6.71 -15.88
N GLY A 257 -9.87 -7.85 -16.53
CA GLY A 257 -10.10 -7.95 -17.98
C GLY A 257 -9.10 -8.87 -18.66
N PRO A 258 -9.19 -9.05 -19.98
CA PRO A 258 -8.19 -9.79 -20.74
C PRO A 258 -6.86 -9.04 -20.76
N ILE A 259 -5.78 -9.74 -21.13
CA ILE A 259 -4.48 -9.08 -21.36
C ILE A 259 -4.67 -8.05 -22.49
N PRO A 260 -4.46 -6.74 -22.19
CA PRO A 260 -4.68 -5.69 -23.19
C PRO A 260 -3.73 -5.84 -24.37
N ASP A 261 -4.23 -5.64 -25.59
CA ASP A 261 -3.35 -5.50 -26.75
C ASP A 261 -2.56 -4.16 -26.71
N ASP A 262 -1.72 -3.90 -27.71
CA ASP A 262 -0.86 -2.71 -27.69
C ASP A 262 -1.66 -1.40 -27.86
N GLN A 263 -2.77 -1.45 -28.60
CA GLN A 263 -3.63 -0.28 -28.81
C GLN A 263 -4.47 0.01 -27.55
N GLU A 264 -5.02 -1.03 -26.94
CA GLU A 264 -5.77 -0.94 -25.68
C GLU A 264 -4.88 -0.41 -24.56
N PHE A 265 -3.63 -0.89 -24.49
CA PHE A 265 -2.67 -0.42 -23.50
C PHE A 265 -2.34 1.07 -23.69
N ARG A 266 -2.04 1.50 -24.93
CA ARG A 266 -1.77 2.92 -25.21
C ARG A 266 -2.97 3.79 -24.85
N ARG A 267 -4.18 3.40 -25.23
CA ARG A 267 -5.41 4.09 -24.84
C ARG A 267 -5.55 4.18 -23.32
N PHE A 268 -5.26 3.08 -22.60
CA PHE A 268 -5.29 3.06 -21.14
C PHE A 268 -4.31 4.08 -20.53
N VAL A 269 -3.11 4.22 -21.11
CA VAL A 269 -2.12 5.22 -20.67
C VAL A 269 -2.57 6.64 -21.05
N ASP A 270 -3.05 6.85 -22.25
CA ASP A 270 -3.50 8.17 -22.74
C ASP A 270 -4.67 8.74 -21.93
N GLU A 271 -5.52 7.86 -21.43
CA GLU A 271 -6.65 8.22 -20.56
C GLU A 271 -6.27 8.52 -19.10
N MET A 272 -4.98 8.57 -18.75
CA MET A 272 -4.55 9.02 -17.41
C MET A 272 -5.00 10.45 -17.14
N GLY A 273 -5.73 10.62 -16.06
CA GLY A 273 -6.14 11.94 -15.57
C GLY A 273 -4.96 12.86 -15.23
N PRO A 274 -5.18 14.17 -15.11
CA PRO A 274 -4.10 15.15 -14.86
C PRO A 274 -3.39 14.95 -13.51
N GLY A 275 -4.07 14.44 -12.51
CA GLY A 275 -3.50 14.12 -11.19
C GLY A 275 -2.84 12.74 -11.08
N GLN A 276 -2.99 11.89 -12.10
CA GLN A 276 -2.40 10.56 -12.10
C GLN A 276 -0.97 10.59 -12.59
N VAL A 277 -0.07 10.00 -11.81
CA VAL A 277 1.37 9.97 -12.09
C VAL A 277 1.89 8.58 -12.42
N ALA A 278 1.08 7.55 -12.19
CA ALA A 278 1.45 6.15 -12.37
C ALA A 278 0.31 5.34 -13.00
N ILE A 279 0.67 4.19 -13.55
CA ILE A 279 -0.26 3.13 -13.93
C ILE A 279 0.00 1.88 -13.09
N GLY A 280 -1.03 1.09 -12.86
CA GLY A 280 -0.96 -0.24 -12.25
C GLY A 280 -1.63 -1.27 -13.17
N ILE A 281 -0.97 -2.41 -13.37
CA ILE A 281 -1.56 -3.55 -14.08
C ILE A 281 -1.46 -4.75 -13.17
N GLN A 282 -2.62 -5.18 -12.67
CA GLN A 282 -2.68 -6.26 -11.69
C GLN A 282 -1.90 -7.50 -12.15
N SER A 283 -1.02 -8.01 -11.30
CA SER A 283 -0.08 -9.08 -11.66
C SER A 283 -0.79 -10.36 -12.11
N PHE A 284 -1.97 -10.64 -11.56
CA PHE A 284 -2.78 -11.83 -11.92
C PHE A 284 -3.39 -11.76 -13.34
N ILE A 285 -3.42 -10.60 -14.01
CA ILE A 285 -3.83 -10.47 -15.41
C ILE A 285 -2.84 -11.17 -16.33
N GLY A 286 -1.57 -11.31 -15.89
CA GLY A 286 -0.54 -12.05 -16.63
C GLY A 286 0.09 -11.28 -17.79
N THR A 287 -0.08 -9.95 -17.84
CA THR A 287 0.59 -9.11 -18.86
C THR A 287 2.11 -9.23 -18.72
N ASP A 288 2.80 -9.50 -19.82
CA ASP A 288 4.26 -9.60 -19.87
C ASP A 288 4.94 -8.27 -19.53
N VAL A 289 5.93 -8.31 -18.63
CA VAL A 289 6.63 -7.10 -18.15
C VAL A 289 7.45 -6.45 -19.25
N GLY A 290 8.04 -7.25 -20.15
CA GLY A 290 8.75 -6.73 -21.33
C GLY A 290 7.82 -5.97 -22.28
N LYS A 291 6.57 -6.43 -22.42
CA LYS A 291 5.54 -5.70 -23.17
C LYS A 291 5.22 -4.35 -22.49
N ILE A 292 4.97 -4.35 -21.17
CA ILE A 292 4.70 -3.12 -20.40
C ILE A 292 5.87 -2.14 -20.61
N ARG A 293 7.11 -2.59 -20.41
CA ARG A 293 8.32 -1.77 -20.59
C ARG A 293 8.37 -1.11 -21.95
N ARG A 294 8.25 -1.88 -23.04
CA ARG A 294 8.29 -1.33 -24.40
C ARG A 294 7.22 -0.27 -24.65
N LEU A 295 6.03 -0.48 -24.12
CA LEU A 295 4.90 0.42 -24.37
C LEU A 295 4.92 1.72 -23.55
N ILE A 296 5.60 1.72 -22.39
CA ILE A 296 5.77 2.95 -21.59
C ILE A 296 7.02 3.75 -22.00
N GLU A 297 7.96 3.14 -22.75
CA GLU A 297 9.18 3.79 -23.26
C GLU A 297 9.03 4.28 -24.70
N ALA A 298 7.94 3.92 -25.40
CA ALA A 298 7.63 4.32 -26.78
C ALA A 298 6.92 5.69 -26.83
#